data_8b511112f0fc55fa3fb830184f53db25
#
_entry.id   8b511112f0fc55fa3fb830184f53db25
#
_cell.length_a   1.000
_cell.length_b   1.000
_cell.length_c   1.000
_cell.angle_alpha   90.00
_cell.angle_beta   90.00
_cell.angle_gamma   90.00
#
_symmetry.space_group_name_H-M   'P 1'
#
loop_
_entity.id
_entity.type
_entity.pdbx_description
1 polymer ?
#
loop_
_entity_poly.entity_id
_entity_poly.type
_entity_poly.pdbx_seq_one_letter_code
_entity_poly.pdbx_strand_id
1 'polypeptide(L)'
;MHYTCANLVHMKDGKLLLVKVRENEHYYLPGGKIEAGEDDRTSLERELREELSLELDKENMQYLYTVTGPAYPDTDKTVELRCYKYTGDIGNIQMNSEITDVKYVDINDKEKIAPAVNKLIEEYL
;
A
#
# COMPACT_ATOMS: atom_id res chain seq x y z
N MET A 1 9.46 8.28 -15.71
CA MET A 1 9.48 8.81 -14.35
C MET A 1 9.37 7.68 -13.36
N HIS A 2 10.08 7.77 -12.26
CA HIS A 2 10.13 6.72 -11.24
C HIS A 2 9.64 7.28 -9.90
N TYR A 3 8.73 6.55 -9.25
CA TYR A 3 8.22 6.93 -7.93
C TYR A 3 8.71 5.93 -6.89
N THR A 4 9.04 6.43 -5.71
CA THR A 4 9.37 5.58 -4.56
C THR A 4 8.28 5.73 -3.50
N CYS A 5 7.68 4.62 -3.11
CA CYS A 5 6.57 4.59 -2.15
C CYS A 5 6.90 3.69 -0.97
N ALA A 6 6.35 4.02 0.19
CA ALA A 6 6.33 3.14 1.34
C ALA A 6 4.90 2.62 1.53
N ASN A 7 4.74 1.31 1.62
CA ASN A 7 3.43 0.69 1.59
C ASN A 7 3.28 -0.39 2.67
N LEU A 8 2.04 -0.55 3.13
CA LEU A 8 1.69 -1.58 4.11
C LEU A 8 1.23 -2.84 3.40
N VAL A 9 1.82 -3.98 3.76
CA VAL A 9 1.35 -5.31 3.35
C VAL A 9 0.74 -5.96 4.58
N HIS A 10 -0.58 -6.01 4.62
CA HIS A 10 -1.34 -6.57 5.75
C HIS A 10 -2.29 -7.64 5.24
N MET A 11 -2.07 -8.86 5.70
CA MET A 11 -2.86 -10.03 5.29
C MET A 11 -3.78 -10.46 6.42
N LYS A 12 -4.98 -10.90 6.05
CA LYS A 12 -5.93 -11.47 6.99
C LYS A 12 -6.76 -12.54 6.26
N ASP A 13 -6.75 -13.76 6.76
CA ASP A 13 -7.52 -14.87 6.19
C ASP A 13 -7.24 -15.09 4.70
N GLY A 14 -5.98 -14.96 4.29
CA GLY A 14 -5.57 -15.16 2.89
C GLY A 14 -5.88 -13.99 1.97
N LYS A 15 -6.33 -12.87 2.53
CA LYS A 15 -6.68 -11.68 1.75
C LYS A 15 -5.78 -10.52 2.12
N LEU A 16 -5.52 -9.66 1.15
CA LEU A 16 -4.62 -8.52 1.29
C LEU A 16 -5.44 -7.24 1.45
N LEU A 17 -5.08 -6.43 2.45
CA LEU A 17 -5.71 -5.13 2.67
C LEU A 17 -5.31 -4.19 1.55
N LEU A 18 -6.29 -3.70 0.81
CA LEU A 18 -6.08 -2.80 -0.32
C LEU A 18 -7.03 -1.62 -0.25
N VAL A 19 -6.65 -0.54 -0.93
CA VAL A 19 -7.43 0.69 -1.01
C VAL A 19 -7.70 1.05 -2.46
N LYS A 20 -8.77 1.78 -2.68
CA LYS A 20 -9.12 2.36 -3.97
C LYS A 20 -9.10 3.87 -3.83
N VAL A 21 -8.47 4.54 -4.78
CA VAL A 21 -8.26 5.98 -4.72
C VAL A 21 -9.09 6.64 -5.81
N ARG A 22 -9.95 7.60 -5.44
CA ARG A 22 -10.77 8.38 -6.37
C ARG A 22 -11.52 7.49 -7.38
N GLU A 23 -11.30 7.76 -8.68
CA GLU A 23 -11.98 7.07 -9.78
C GLU A 23 -11.16 5.91 -10.35
N ASN A 24 -10.03 5.57 -9.73
CA ASN A 24 -9.20 4.47 -10.18
C ASN A 24 -9.98 3.15 -10.08
N GLU A 25 -9.84 2.31 -11.08
CA GLU A 25 -10.59 1.05 -11.16
C GLU A 25 -9.95 -0.08 -10.36
N HIS A 26 -8.66 0.05 -10.02
CA HIS A 26 -7.89 -1.01 -9.38
C HIS A 26 -7.57 -0.67 -7.94
N TYR A 27 -7.48 -1.71 -7.13
CA TYR A 27 -7.05 -1.61 -5.74
C TYR A 27 -5.54 -1.58 -5.64
N TYR A 28 -5.05 -0.85 -4.65
CA TYR A 28 -3.64 -0.58 -4.43
C TYR A 28 -3.28 -0.80 -2.97
N LEU A 29 -1.97 -0.91 -2.67
CA LEU A 29 -1.51 -1.02 -1.28
C LEU A 29 -1.71 0.32 -0.54
N PRO A 30 -2.12 0.28 0.74
CA PRO A 30 -2.13 1.49 1.57
C PRO A 30 -0.72 2.06 1.67
N GLY A 31 -0.61 3.38 1.68
CA GLY A 31 0.66 4.09 1.72
C GLY A 31 0.76 5.10 0.61
N GLY A 32 1.97 5.53 0.29
CA GLY A 32 2.14 6.53 -0.76
C GLY A 32 3.59 6.95 -0.97
N LYS A 33 3.76 8.00 -1.76
CA LYS A 33 5.07 8.51 -2.12
C LYS A 33 5.82 9.03 -0.91
N ILE A 34 7.10 8.67 -0.83
CA ILE A 34 8.01 9.20 0.19
C ILE A 34 8.37 10.62 -0.21
N GLU A 35 8.12 11.57 0.69
CA GLU A 35 8.44 12.97 0.45
C GLU A 35 9.87 13.30 0.85
N ALA A 36 10.38 14.40 0.34
CA ALA A 36 11.73 14.87 0.68
C ALA A 36 11.88 15.04 2.19
N GLY A 37 12.96 14.50 2.74
CA GLY A 37 13.24 14.58 4.17
C GLY A 37 12.57 13.51 5.02
N GLU A 38 11.74 12.66 4.43
CA GLU A 38 11.12 11.54 5.15
C GLU A 38 11.90 10.25 4.91
N ASP A 39 11.98 9.40 5.97
CA ASP A 39 12.35 8.01 5.77
C ASP A 39 11.08 7.19 5.47
N ASP A 40 11.26 5.92 5.11
CA ASP A 40 10.16 5.03 4.73
C ASP A 40 9.10 4.93 5.82
N ARG A 41 9.50 4.68 7.04
CA ARG A 41 8.56 4.47 8.16
C ARG A 41 7.79 5.73 8.50
N THR A 42 8.45 6.88 8.48
CA THR A 42 7.81 8.17 8.73
C THR A 42 6.77 8.47 7.65
N SER A 43 7.12 8.20 6.39
CA SER A 43 6.21 8.37 5.27
C SER A 43 4.98 7.46 5.41
N LEU A 44 5.21 6.19 5.72
CA LEU A 44 4.13 5.22 5.88
C LEU A 44 3.21 5.59 7.04
N GLU A 45 3.77 5.98 8.19
CA GLU A 45 3.00 6.43 9.34
C GLU A 45 2.08 7.60 8.97
N ARG A 46 2.62 8.58 8.26
CA ARG A 46 1.87 9.76 7.82
C ARG A 46 0.76 9.37 6.85
N GLU A 47 1.07 8.58 5.83
CA GLU A 47 0.10 8.18 4.80
C GLU A 47 -1.05 7.36 5.39
N LEU A 48 -0.76 6.43 6.30
CA LEU A 48 -1.80 5.61 6.92
C LEU A 48 -2.70 6.45 7.82
N ARG A 49 -2.15 7.47 8.47
CA ARG A 49 -2.95 8.41 9.25
C ARG A 49 -3.86 9.23 8.34
N GLU A 50 -3.32 9.77 7.25
CA GLU A 50 -4.07 10.61 6.33
C GLU A 50 -5.17 9.83 5.59
N GLU A 51 -4.86 8.63 5.13
CA GLU A 51 -5.77 7.84 4.31
C GLU A 51 -6.78 7.03 5.10
N LEU A 52 -6.37 6.44 6.22
CA LEU A 52 -7.15 5.42 6.93
C LEU A 52 -7.38 5.72 8.39
N SER A 53 -6.93 6.86 8.89
CA SER A 53 -7.03 7.26 10.30
C SER A 53 -6.36 6.26 11.25
N LEU A 54 -5.33 5.56 10.78
CA LEU A 54 -4.61 4.61 11.61
C LEU A 54 -3.46 5.30 12.32
N GLU A 55 -3.40 5.13 13.64
CA GLU A 55 -2.34 5.67 14.49
C GLU A 55 -1.35 4.56 14.80
N LEU A 56 -0.48 4.26 13.83
CA LEU A 56 0.51 3.20 13.94
C LEU A 56 1.86 3.74 14.39
N ASP A 57 2.53 2.98 15.25
CA ASP A 57 3.87 3.32 15.71
C ASP A 57 4.89 2.82 14.68
N LYS A 58 5.67 3.72 14.11
CA LYS A 58 6.66 3.36 13.09
C LYS A 58 7.72 2.38 13.59
N GLU A 59 7.94 2.30 14.89
CA GLU A 59 8.88 1.35 15.49
C GLU A 59 8.41 -0.10 15.37
N ASN A 60 7.10 -0.31 15.18
CA ASN A 60 6.52 -1.63 14.99
C ASN A 60 6.36 -2.00 13.51
N MET A 61 6.85 -1.16 12.62
CA MET A 61 6.86 -1.44 11.19
C MET A 61 8.13 -2.21 10.82
N GLN A 62 7.94 -3.37 10.20
CA GLN A 62 9.05 -4.23 9.82
C GLN A 62 9.18 -4.31 8.31
N TYR A 63 10.35 -3.99 7.78
CA TYR A 63 10.64 -4.09 6.35
C TYR A 63 10.51 -5.53 5.87
N LEU A 64 9.83 -5.71 4.74
CA LEU A 64 9.67 -7.01 4.09
C LEU A 64 10.53 -7.13 2.84
N TYR A 65 10.23 -6.32 1.83
CA TYR A 65 10.86 -6.40 0.51
C TYR A 65 10.52 -5.15 -0.31
N THR A 66 11.21 -5.02 -1.43
CA THR A 66 10.96 -3.94 -2.38
C THR A 66 10.63 -4.55 -3.75
N VAL A 67 9.55 -4.06 -4.37
CA VAL A 67 9.12 -4.49 -5.69
C VAL A 67 9.05 -3.29 -6.61
N THR A 68 9.59 -3.42 -7.80
CA THR A 68 9.51 -2.37 -8.83
C THR A 68 8.62 -2.86 -9.96
N GLY A 69 7.66 -2.05 -10.36
CA GLY A 69 6.73 -2.39 -11.41
C GLY A 69 6.12 -1.16 -12.06
N PRO A 70 5.16 -1.36 -12.97
CA PRO A 70 4.49 -0.23 -13.61
C PRO A 70 3.64 0.54 -12.60
N ALA A 71 3.68 1.86 -12.70
CA ALA A 71 2.81 2.71 -11.89
C ALA A 71 1.38 2.64 -12.42
N TYR A 72 0.40 2.93 -11.57
CA TYR A 72 -1.00 2.94 -11.95
C TYR A 72 -1.63 4.27 -11.50
N PRO A 73 -2.44 4.90 -12.35
CA PRO A 73 -2.90 4.47 -13.68
C PRO A 73 -1.92 4.75 -14.83
N ASP A 74 -0.82 5.40 -14.56
CA ASP A 74 0.19 5.85 -15.52
C ASP A 74 1.22 4.76 -15.77
N THR A 75 0.87 3.73 -16.54
CA THR A 75 1.70 2.53 -16.67
C THR A 75 2.98 2.72 -17.50
N ASP A 76 3.17 3.89 -18.11
CA ASP A 76 4.43 4.26 -18.75
C ASP A 76 5.50 4.72 -17.75
N LYS A 77 5.12 4.86 -16.49
CA LYS A 77 6.00 5.20 -15.39
C LYS A 77 6.25 3.97 -14.53
N THR A 78 7.29 4.00 -13.71
CA THR A 78 7.59 2.91 -12.78
C THR A 78 7.43 3.35 -11.35
N VAL A 79 7.13 2.39 -10.48
CA VAL A 79 7.01 2.63 -9.05
C VAL A 79 7.84 1.59 -8.29
N GLU A 80 8.57 2.05 -7.30
CA GLU A 80 9.28 1.20 -6.36
C GLU A 80 8.43 1.14 -5.09
N LEU A 81 7.96 -0.05 -4.75
CA LEU A 81 7.14 -0.27 -3.56
C LEU A 81 8.02 -0.86 -2.45
N ARG A 82 8.32 -0.06 -1.45
CA ARG A 82 9.05 -0.51 -0.25
C ARG A 82 8.02 -0.98 0.74
N CYS A 83 7.97 -2.28 0.98
CA CYS A 83 6.87 -2.92 1.68
C CYS A 83 7.21 -3.23 3.13
N TYR A 84 6.27 -2.93 4.01
CA TYR A 84 6.40 -3.11 5.45
C TYR A 84 5.17 -3.83 5.99
N LYS A 85 5.38 -4.65 7.03
CA LYS A 85 4.27 -5.19 7.81
C LYS A 85 4.23 -4.48 9.16
N TYR A 86 3.07 -4.48 9.79
CA TYR A 86 2.91 -3.92 11.13
C TYR A 86 2.80 -5.05 12.14
N THR A 87 3.60 -4.97 13.21
CA THR A 87 3.55 -5.94 14.31
C THR A 87 2.51 -5.47 15.31
N GLY A 88 1.41 -6.21 15.42
CA GLY A 88 0.30 -5.87 16.30
C GLY A 88 -0.98 -5.54 15.53
N ASP A 89 -1.97 -5.06 16.28
CA ASP A 89 -3.27 -4.70 15.72
C ASP A 89 -3.17 -3.34 15.03
N ILE A 90 -3.67 -3.24 13.80
CA ILE A 90 -3.68 -1.97 13.08
C ILE A 90 -4.80 -1.02 13.56
N GLY A 91 -5.80 -1.53 14.29
CA GLY A 91 -6.90 -0.71 14.77
C GLY A 91 -8.04 -0.60 13.79
N ASN A 92 -8.93 0.36 14.04
CA ASN A 92 -10.12 0.58 13.22
C ASN A 92 -9.83 1.51 12.05
N ILE A 93 -10.24 1.09 10.86
CA ILE A 93 -10.03 1.86 9.63
C ILE A 93 -11.19 2.82 9.42
N GLN A 94 -10.85 4.08 9.12
CA GLN A 94 -11.81 5.08 8.69
C GLN A 94 -11.28 5.75 7.44
N MET A 95 -12.02 5.67 6.34
CA MET A 95 -11.60 6.24 5.07
C MET A 95 -11.57 7.76 5.13
N ASN A 96 -10.49 8.34 4.64
CA ASN A 96 -10.29 9.79 4.56
C ASN A 96 -9.68 10.16 3.23
N SER A 97 -9.59 11.48 2.98
CA SER A 97 -8.89 12.05 1.84
C SER A 97 -9.44 11.49 0.53
N GLU A 98 -8.57 10.96 -0.31
CA GLU A 98 -8.93 10.48 -1.65
C GLU A 98 -9.36 9.02 -1.70
N ILE A 99 -9.38 8.34 -0.56
CA ILE A 99 -9.73 6.93 -0.48
C ILE A 99 -11.23 6.75 -0.63
N THR A 100 -11.64 5.97 -1.63
CA THR A 100 -13.05 5.72 -1.93
C THR A 100 -13.52 4.33 -1.53
N ASP A 101 -12.60 3.41 -1.31
CA ASP A 101 -12.93 2.07 -0.82
C ASP A 101 -11.72 1.45 -0.13
N VAL A 102 -11.97 0.61 0.88
CA VAL A 102 -10.96 -0.16 1.60
C VAL A 102 -11.53 -1.55 1.82
N LYS A 103 -10.79 -2.58 1.44
CA LYS A 103 -11.23 -3.95 1.75
C LYS A 103 -10.07 -4.93 1.67
N TYR A 104 -10.31 -6.12 2.24
CA TYR A 104 -9.43 -7.26 2.07
C TYR A 104 -9.79 -7.96 0.78
N VAL A 105 -8.84 -8.03 -0.15
CA VAL A 105 -9.04 -8.57 -1.50
C VAL A 105 -8.32 -9.90 -1.61
N ASP A 106 -9.00 -10.89 -2.20
CA ASP A 106 -8.39 -12.19 -2.49
C ASP A 106 -7.22 -11.98 -3.45
N ILE A 107 -6.04 -12.50 -3.11
CA ILE A 107 -4.83 -12.34 -3.91
C ILE A 107 -4.94 -12.97 -5.30
N ASN A 108 -5.92 -13.81 -5.53
CA ASN A 108 -6.18 -14.42 -6.84
C ASN A 108 -7.10 -13.55 -7.73
N ASP A 109 -7.65 -12.49 -7.19
CA ASP A 109 -8.57 -11.60 -7.91
C ASP A 109 -7.77 -10.52 -8.66
N LYS A 110 -6.96 -10.96 -9.60
CA LYS A 110 -5.96 -10.13 -10.29
C LYS A 110 -6.55 -8.96 -11.06
N GLU A 111 -7.78 -9.10 -11.55
CA GLU A 111 -8.43 -8.05 -12.33
C GLU A 111 -8.73 -6.80 -11.52
N LYS A 112 -8.92 -6.96 -10.21
CA LYS A 112 -9.21 -5.85 -9.30
C LYS A 112 -7.96 -5.17 -8.78
N ILE A 113 -6.80 -5.80 -8.95
CA ILE A 113 -5.55 -5.40 -8.29
C ILE A 113 -4.63 -4.69 -9.29
N ALA A 114 -3.99 -3.60 -8.85
CA ALA A 114 -3.06 -2.84 -9.69
C ALA A 114 -1.86 -3.69 -10.12
N PRO A 115 -1.28 -3.43 -11.32
CA PRO A 115 -0.22 -4.28 -11.87
C PRO A 115 1.00 -4.49 -10.98
N ALA A 116 1.50 -3.44 -10.33
CA ALA A 116 2.67 -3.57 -9.46
C ALA A 116 2.36 -4.43 -8.24
N VAL A 117 1.12 -4.37 -7.73
CA VAL A 117 0.70 -5.18 -6.60
C VAL A 117 0.56 -6.64 -7.00
N ASN A 118 0.06 -6.92 -8.22
CA ASN A 118 0.03 -8.28 -8.75
C ASN A 118 1.43 -8.86 -8.87
N LYS A 119 2.40 -8.05 -9.29
CA LYS A 119 3.79 -8.47 -9.37
C LYS A 119 4.32 -8.86 -7.99
N LEU A 120 4.02 -8.08 -6.97
CA LEU A 120 4.37 -8.36 -5.59
C LEU A 120 3.79 -9.70 -5.14
N ILE A 121 2.51 -9.92 -5.44
CA ILE A 121 1.81 -11.16 -5.07
C ILE A 121 2.50 -12.37 -5.72
N GLU A 122 2.82 -12.26 -7.01
CA GLU A 122 3.49 -13.34 -7.74
C GLU A 122 4.88 -13.67 -7.18
N GLU A 123 5.62 -12.65 -6.74
CA GLU A 123 6.97 -12.83 -6.25
C GLU A 123 7.05 -13.28 -4.79
N TYR A 124 6.11 -12.85 -3.94
CA TYR A 124 6.25 -12.97 -2.48
C TYR A 124 5.06 -13.59 -1.76
N LEU A 125 3.91 -13.61 -2.38
CA LEU A 125 2.70 -14.16 -1.78
C LEU A 125 2.11 -15.32 -2.63
#